data_c7e295a0508f91a4eac842ae7d927ba1
#
_entry.id   c7e295a0508f91a4eac842ae7d927ba1
#
_cell.length_a   1.000
_cell.length_b   1.000
_cell.length_c   1.000
_cell.angle_alpha   90.00
_cell.angle_beta   90.00
_cell.angle_gamma   90.00
#
_symmetry.space_group_name_H-M   'P 1'
#
loop_
_entity.id
_entity.type
_entity.pdbx_description
1 polymer ?
#
loop_
_entity_poly.entity_id
_entity_poly.type
_entity_poly.pdbx_seq_one_letter_code
_entity_poly.pdbx_strand_id
1 'polypeptide(L)'
;MIKSCDSGSLPYVGNIAQFLEGAKRFRLHQMDESAEYFEKRVVESFLDKIRVNIDVPNYPQFRDMNKMFLSMMDGIEKIKAGYLETKIPSLKTDNSQMPEVVAIARNSQMIQEKTGKPFEVKVCVTGPYTLASFFPYRDEGTFSRLGNVISQILEHNLFSNKHGKTSLVSVDEPLFGLIDDPLIDFGSKGRENLRSAWETIFHKVKSKNAQTMMHLHSTANPLFWDIPSLDVIDSHVDDPLNQMKKTGEMLESRDKFLKASITVNDFDMLIKKRIVADSQEKLTESEVNEMIADAWTGINHGKVDSEIFLESVDAMKNRLVKVVERFGAERVLYAGPECGLKGYPTYENALECLRRVSSAVERFEK
;
A
#
# COMPACT_ATOMS: atom_id res chain seq x y z
N MET A 1 -12.03 18.12 3.45
CA MET A 1 -10.92 17.73 4.38
C MET A 1 -10.18 16.55 3.78
N ILE A 2 -8.88 16.70 3.56
CA ILE A 2 -7.99 15.65 3.02
C ILE A 2 -7.51 14.80 4.19
N LYS A 3 -7.62 13.46 4.10
CA LYS A 3 -7.16 12.55 5.15
C LYS A 3 -5.77 12.03 4.84
N SER A 4 -4.92 11.92 5.86
CA SER A 4 -3.64 11.22 5.75
C SER A 4 -3.83 9.70 5.75
N CYS A 5 -3.09 8.98 4.89
CA CYS A 5 -3.06 7.51 4.89
C CYS A 5 -1.67 7.00 4.49
N ASP A 6 -1.36 5.74 4.81
CA ASP A 6 -0.11 5.10 4.46
C ASP A 6 -0.31 3.85 3.60
N SER A 7 0.79 3.27 3.09
CA SER A 7 0.78 2.07 2.25
C SER A 7 1.02 0.77 3.02
N GLY A 8 1.34 0.84 4.32
CA GLY A 8 1.32 -0.30 5.26
C GLY A 8 2.67 -0.87 5.65
N SER A 9 3.63 -1.07 4.74
CA SER A 9 4.91 -1.69 5.08
C SER A 9 5.86 -0.71 5.78
N LEU A 10 6.51 -1.21 6.84
CA LEU A 10 7.51 -0.51 7.65
C LEU A 10 8.71 -1.45 7.87
N PRO A 11 9.90 -0.94 8.23
CA PRO A 11 10.99 -1.77 8.74
C PRO A 11 10.51 -2.56 9.94
N TYR A 12 10.88 -3.84 10.01
CA TYR A 12 10.48 -4.68 11.14
C TYR A 12 11.47 -4.56 12.31
N VAL A 13 10.94 -4.43 13.51
CA VAL A 13 11.74 -4.43 14.75
C VAL A 13 11.38 -5.64 15.59
N GLY A 14 12.38 -6.43 15.99
CA GLY A 14 12.23 -7.60 16.84
C GLY A 14 12.51 -8.93 16.12
N ASN A 15 11.97 -10.02 16.64
CA ASN A 15 12.20 -11.36 16.10
C ASN A 15 11.21 -11.66 14.96
N ILE A 16 11.66 -11.46 13.71
CA ILE A 16 10.82 -11.70 12.52
C ILE A 16 10.43 -13.17 12.37
N ALA A 17 11.29 -14.11 12.76
CA ALA A 17 10.96 -15.55 12.66
C ALA A 17 9.82 -15.91 13.62
N GLN A 18 9.85 -15.41 14.86
CA GLN A 18 8.77 -15.58 15.84
C GLN A 18 7.47 -14.90 15.36
N PHE A 19 7.56 -13.71 14.75
CA PHE A 19 6.41 -13.01 14.17
C PHE A 19 5.75 -13.83 13.05
N LEU A 20 6.54 -14.39 12.12
CA LEU A 20 6.04 -15.20 11.01
C LEU A 20 5.39 -16.51 11.49
N GLU A 21 6.00 -17.17 12.49
CA GLU A 21 5.39 -18.36 13.11
C GLU A 21 4.14 -17.99 13.88
N GLY A 22 4.17 -16.89 14.63
CA GLY A 22 3.02 -16.35 15.36
C GLY A 22 1.82 -16.05 14.46
N ALA A 23 2.04 -15.51 13.27
CA ALA A 23 0.98 -15.28 12.29
C ALA A 23 0.26 -16.58 11.89
N LYS A 24 0.99 -17.70 11.74
CA LYS A 24 0.41 -19.01 11.45
C LYS A 24 -0.38 -19.56 12.63
N ARG A 25 0.20 -19.50 13.85
CA ARG A 25 -0.45 -19.96 15.08
C ARG A 25 -1.72 -19.18 15.38
N PHE A 26 -1.65 -17.86 15.30
CA PHE A 26 -2.80 -16.96 15.51
C PHE A 26 -3.96 -17.31 14.56
N ARG A 27 -3.67 -17.51 13.26
CA ARG A 27 -4.65 -17.93 12.27
C ARG A 27 -5.30 -19.26 12.61
N LEU A 28 -4.53 -20.22 13.13
CA LEU A 28 -5.03 -21.55 13.54
C LEU A 28 -5.70 -21.53 14.92
N HIS A 29 -5.94 -20.36 15.51
CA HIS A 29 -6.47 -20.19 16.87
C HIS A 29 -5.63 -20.89 17.96
N GLN A 30 -4.35 -21.11 17.70
CA GLN A 30 -3.37 -21.65 18.64
C GLN A 30 -2.71 -20.50 19.36
N MET A 31 -3.31 -20.04 20.45
CA MET A 31 -2.80 -18.91 21.23
C MET A 31 -1.65 -19.38 22.15
N ASP A 32 -0.45 -19.39 21.58
CA ASP A 32 0.81 -19.62 22.28
C ASP A 32 1.65 -18.31 22.33
N GLU A 33 2.82 -18.37 22.92
CA GLU A 33 3.75 -17.22 23.06
C GLU A 33 4.05 -16.55 21.70
N SER A 34 4.16 -17.31 20.62
CA SER A 34 4.42 -16.75 19.28
C SER A 34 3.19 -16.03 18.72
N ALA A 35 2.00 -16.57 18.92
CA ALA A 35 0.75 -15.93 18.52
C ALA A 35 0.49 -14.64 19.29
N GLU A 36 0.75 -14.64 20.60
CA GLU A 36 0.65 -13.44 21.45
C GLU A 36 1.68 -12.38 21.03
N TYR A 37 2.91 -12.80 20.73
CA TYR A 37 3.95 -11.90 20.21
C TYR A 37 3.50 -11.27 18.88
N PHE A 38 2.96 -12.06 17.94
CA PHE A 38 2.44 -11.56 16.67
C PHE A 38 1.33 -10.53 16.88
N GLU A 39 0.29 -10.89 17.66
CA GLU A 39 -0.86 -10.01 17.95
C GLU A 39 -0.39 -8.69 18.56
N LYS A 40 0.48 -8.76 19.57
CA LYS A 40 1.07 -7.60 20.22
C LYS A 40 1.80 -6.69 19.24
N ARG A 41 2.68 -7.24 18.38
CA ARG A 41 3.46 -6.45 17.40
C ARG A 41 2.58 -5.78 16.36
N VAL A 42 1.53 -6.46 15.88
CA VAL A 42 0.55 -5.88 14.95
C VAL A 42 -0.17 -4.70 15.59
N VAL A 43 -0.70 -4.88 16.79
CA VAL A 43 -1.47 -3.85 17.49
C VAL A 43 -0.60 -2.66 17.89
N GLU A 44 0.62 -2.89 18.39
CA GLU A 44 1.56 -1.82 18.72
C GLU A 44 1.92 -0.99 17.49
N SER A 45 2.30 -1.63 16.39
CA SER A 45 2.65 -0.93 15.15
C SER A 45 1.45 -0.17 14.55
N PHE A 46 0.23 -0.69 14.68
CA PHE A 46 -0.97 0.04 14.26
C PHE A 46 -1.24 1.27 15.15
N LEU A 47 -1.08 1.14 16.46
CA LEU A 47 -1.19 2.25 17.40
C LEU A 47 -0.13 3.32 17.15
N ASP A 48 1.10 2.95 16.80
CA ASP A 48 2.18 3.90 16.52
C ASP A 48 1.84 4.79 15.32
N LYS A 49 1.20 4.23 14.28
CA LYS A 49 0.71 5.02 13.13
C LYS A 49 -0.40 6.02 13.54
N ILE A 50 -1.31 5.63 14.43
CA ILE A 50 -2.34 6.54 14.95
C ILE A 50 -1.69 7.63 15.82
N ARG A 51 -0.68 7.31 16.64
CA ARG A 51 0.03 8.27 17.49
C ARG A 51 0.78 9.33 16.71
N VAL A 52 1.24 9.02 15.52
CA VAL A 52 1.82 10.01 14.59
C VAL A 52 0.76 10.69 13.71
N ASN A 53 -0.52 10.60 14.10
CA ASN A 53 -1.68 11.28 13.52
C ASN A 53 -2.01 10.87 12.08
N ILE A 54 -1.75 9.63 11.67
CA ILE A 54 -2.31 9.13 10.41
C ILE A 54 -3.81 8.87 10.60
N ASP A 55 -4.65 9.50 9.77
CA ASP A 55 -6.12 9.43 9.88
C ASP A 55 -6.67 8.06 9.52
N VAL A 56 -6.14 7.45 8.44
CA VAL A 56 -6.56 6.14 7.94
C VAL A 56 -5.33 5.25 7.77
N PRO A 57 -4.75 4.75 8.89
CA PRO A 57 -3.57 3.90 8.82
C PRO A 57 -3.89 2.56 8.17
N ASN A 58 -2.98 2.08 7.32
CA ASN A 58 -3.04 0.72 6.83
C ASN A 58 -2.63 -0.28 7.93
N TYR A 59 -3.20 -1.50 7.91
CA TYR A 59 -2.70 -2.54 8.79
C TYR A 59 -1.18 -2.75 8.58
N PRO A 60 -0.39 -3.07 9.62
CA PRO A 60 1.05 -3.23 9.48
C PRO A 60 1.41 -4.43 8.59
N GLN A 61 2.23 -4.20 7.56
CA GLN A 61 2.64 -5.20 6.58
C GLN A 61 4.10 -5.57 6.76
N PHE A 62 4.36 -6.62 7.50
CA PHE A 62 5.70 -7.16 7.72
C PHE A 62 5.95 -8.46 6.95
N ARG A 63 4.89 -9.08 6.42
CA ARG A 63 4.97 -10.28 5.60
C ARG A 63 5.05 -9.94 4.11
N ASP A 64 5.56 -10.88 3.33
CA ASP A 64 5.50 -10.81 1.87
C ASP A 64 4.04 -10.91 1.40
N MET A 65 3.52 -9.82 0.86
CA MET A 65 2.12 -9.70 0.47
C MET A 65 1.72 -10.72 -0.59
N ASN A 66 2.57 -10.92 -1.61
CA ASN A 66 2.26 -11.84 -2.70
C ASN A 66 2.15 -13.28 -2.17
N LYS A 67 3.15 -13.72 -1.39
CA LYS A 67 3.12 -15.06 -0.77
C LYS A 67 1.96 -15.21 0.20
N MET A 68 1.60 -14.15 0.92
CA MET A 68 0.49 -14.17 1.84
C MET A 68 -0.81 -14.50 1.10
N PHE A 69 -1.17 -13.74 0.06
CA PHE A 69 -2.41 -13.95 -0.68
C PHE A 69 -2.41 -15.26 -1.47
N LEU A 70 -1.31 -15.61 -2.15
CA LEU A 70 -1.21 -16.89 -2.85
C LEU A 70 -1.32 -18.08 -1.88
N SER A 71 -0.85 -17.97 -0.63
CA SER A 71 -1.00 -19.04 0.37
C SER A 71 -2.45 -19.27 0.82
N MET A 72 -3.31 -18.26 0.65
CA MET A 72 -4.75 -18.35 0.98
C MET A 72 -5.55 -19.06 -0.11
N MET A 73 -4.96 -19.34 -1.27
CA MET A 73 -5.61 -19.95 -2.41
C MET A 73 -5.38 -21.46 -2.44
N ASP A 74 -6.46 -22.21 -2.65
CA ASP A 74 -6.43 -23.61 -3.05
C ASP A 74 -6.43 -23.69 -4.58
N GLY A 75 -6.00 -24.85 -5.16
CA GLY A 75 -5.94 -25.04 -6.60
C GLY A 75 -4.71 -24.46 -7.29
N ILE A 76 -3.74 -23.96 -6.51
CA ILE A 76 -2.45 -23.52 -7.02
C ILE A 76 -1.32 -24.26 -6.31
N GLU A 77 -0.25 -24.55 -7.03
CA GLU A 77 0.95 -25.18 -6.51
C GLU A 77 2.19 -24.32 -6.80
N LYS A 78 3.08 -24.24 -5.83
CA LYS A 78 4.36 -23.55 -6.00
C LYS A 78 5.33 -24.45 -6.76
N ILE A 79 5.86 -23.95 -7.88
CA ILE A 79 6.88 -24.60 -8.69
C ILE A 79 8.17 -23.74 -8.70
N LYS A 80 9.25 -24.23 -9.30
CA LYS A 80 10.53 -23.51 -9.39
C LYS A 80 10.39 -22.14 -10.10
N ALA A 81 9.54 -22.08 -11.12
CA ALA A 81 9.34 -20.88 -11.95
C ALA A 81 8.23 -19.94 -11.43
N GLY A 82 7.57 -20.24 -10.30
CA GLY A 82 6.45 -19.45 -9.79
C GLY A 82 5.32 -20.29 -9.22
N TYR A 83 4.11 -20.14 -9.77
CA TYR A 83 2.92 -20.91 -9.38
C TYR A 83 2.24 -21.52 -10.61
N LEU A 84 1.59 -22.65 -10.41
CA LEU A 84 0.81 -23.35 -11.42
C LEU A 84 -0.62 -23.53 -10.93
N GLU A 85 -1.60 -23.22 -11.76
CA GLU A 85 -3.00 -23.62 -11.50
C GLU A 85 -3.16 -25.12 -11.77
N THR A 86 -3.46 -25.91 -10.73
CA THR A 86 -3.76 -27.34 -10.84
C THR A 86 -5.26 -27.62 -10.92
N LYS A 87 -6.06 -26.67 -10.46
CA LYS A 87 -7.52 -26.57 -10.63
C LYS A 87 -7.93 -25.10 -10.53
N ILE A 88 -9.20 -24.79 -10.76
CA ILE A 88 -9.72 -23.43 -10.59
C ILE A 88 -9.40 -22.94 -9.18
N PRO A 89 -8.66 -21.83 -9.03
CA PRO A 89 -8.33 -21.26 -7.74
C PRO A 89 -9.56 -20.92 -6.92
N SER A 90 -9.52 -21.27 -5.64
CA SER A 90 -10.58 -20.95 -4.67
C SER A 90 -9.98 -20.54 -3.33
N LEU A 91 -10.73 -19.83 -2.50
CA LEU A 91 -10.29 -19.45 -1.16
C LEU A 91 -10.27 -20.69 -0.26
N LYS A 92 -9.16 -20.90 0.47
CA LYS A 92 -9.05 -21.93 1.48
C LYS A 92 -9.96 -21.63 2.67
N THR A 93 -10.72 -22.61 3.13
CA THR A 93 -11.62 -22.44 4.28
C THR A 93 -10.89 -22.23 5.60
N ASP A 94 -9.75 -22.88 5.78
CA ASP A 94 -8.88 -22.80 6.96
C ASP A 94 -7.88 -21.64 6.90
N ASN A 95 -7.83 -20.90 5.79
CA ASN A 95 -6.93 -19.79 5.58
C ASN A 95 -7.61 -18.63 4.84
N SER A 96 -8.81 -18.25 5.25
CA SER A 96 -9.59 -17.17 4.64
C SER A 96 -9.37 -15.80 5.29
N GLN A 97 -8.70 -15.75 6.45
CA GLN A 97 -8.52 -14.53 7.22
C GLN A 97 -7.09 -14.00 7.14
N MET A 98 -6.98 -12.68 7.10
CA MET A 98 -5.74 -11.93 7.25
C MET A 98 -5.47 -11.72 8.75
N PRO A 99 -4.52 -12.44 9.35
CA PRO A 99 -4.34 -12.42 10.81
C PRO A 99 -4.05 -11.02 11.37
N GLU A 100 -3.41 -10.14 10.61
CA GLU A 100 -3.17 -8.74 11.00
C GLU A 100 -4.49 -7.96 11.16
N VAL A 101 -5.39 -8.11 10.21
CA VAL A 101 -6.70 -7.42 10.25
C VAL A 101 -7.56 -7.98 11.39
N VAL A 102 -7.52 -9.31 11.58
CA VAL A 102 -8.21 -9.97 12.69
C VAL A 102 -7.67 -9.50 14.04
N ALA A 103 -6.35 -9.36 14.19
CA ALA A 103 -5.73 -8.86 15.43
C ALA A 103 -6.19 -7.42 15.73
N ILE A 104 -6.25 -6.54 14.74
CA ILE A 104 -6.76 -5.17 14.90
C ILE A 104 -8.25 -5.18 15.28
N ALA A 105 -9.07 -5.95 14.57
CA ALA A 105 -10.51 -6.03 14.82
C ALA A 105 -10.83 -6.58 16.23
N ARG A 106 -10.09 -7.62 16.67
CA ARG A 106 -10.21 -8.21 18.00
C ARG A 106 -9.85 -7.23 19.13
N ASN A 107 -8.83 -6.39 18.91
CA ASN A 107 -8.34 -5.40 19.85
C ASN A 107 -8.98 -4.01 19.69
N SER A 108 -10.05 -3.88 18.90
CA SER A 108 -10.62 -2.59 18.52
C SER A 108 -11.07 -1.73 19.72
N GLN A 109 -11.61 -2.33 20.77
CA GLN A 109 -11.99 -1.62 22.00
C GLN A 109 -10.75 -1.02 22.68
N MET A 110 -9.72 -1.80 22.89
CA MET A 110 -8.46 -1.35 23.54
C MET A 110 -7.77 -0.26 22.70
N ILE A 111 -7.81 -0.38 21.37
CA ILE A 111 -7.28 0.64 20.46
C ILE A 111 -8.07 1.95 20.64
N GLN A 112 -9.40 1.90 20.64
CA GLN A 112 -10.23 3.08 20.88
C GLN A 112 -9.96 3.70 22.26
N GLU A 113 -9.86 2.90 23.31
CA GLU A 113 -9.55 3.40 24.67
C GLU A 113 -8.21 4.14 24.72
N LYS A 114 -7.19 3.64 24.00
CA LYS A 114 -5.87 4.28 23.92
C LYS A 114 -5.82 5.53 23.02
N THR A 115 -6.70 5.63 22.03
CA THR A 115 -6.73 6.73 21.07
C THR A 115 -7.82 7.77 21.34
N GLY A 116 -8.76 7.47 22.25
CA GLY A 116 -9.84 8.36 22.68
C GLY A 116 -11.00 8.48 21.69
N LYS A 117 -10.94 7.83 20.52
CA LYS A 117 -11.98 7.88 19.49
C LYS A 117 -12.03 6.58 18.67
N PRO A 118 -13.18 6.25 18.06
CA PRO A 118 -13.23 5.18 17.05
C PRO A 118 -12.24 5.44 15.94
N PHE A 119 -11.61 4.38 15.43
CA PHE A 119 -10.58 4.49 14.39
C PHE A 119 -11.07 3.97 13.02
N GLU A 120 -10.42 4.46 12.01
CA GLU A 120 -10.53 3.95 10.65
C GLU A 120 -9.28 3.13 10.30
N VAL A 121 -9.44 2.09 9.49
CA VAL A 121 -8.31 1.30 8.98
C VAL A 121 -8.39 1.14 7.47
N LYS A 122 -7.24 1.29 6.82
CA LYS A 122 -7.04 0.89 5.43
C LYS A 122 -6.66 -0.58 5.38
N VAL A 123 -7.25 -1.33 4.46
CA VAL A 123 -6.86 -2.70 4.13
C VAL A 123 -6.38 -2.74 2.69
N CYS A 124 -5.17 -3.21 2.45
CA CYS A 124 -4.67 -3.41 1.10
C CYS A 124 -4.49 -4.88 0.77
N VAL A 125 -4.68 -5.20 -0.50
CA VAL A 125 -4.47 -6.52 -1.09
C VAL A 125 -3.68 -6.40 -2.40
N THR A 126 -2.86 -7.40 -2.70
CA THR A 126 -2.22 -7.46 -4.03
C THR A 126 -3.28 -7.80 -5.08
N GLY A 127 -3.29 -7.04 -6.15
CA GLY A 127 -4.28 -7.17 -7.22
C GLY A 127 -4.06 -8.36 -8.16
N PRO A 128 -5.08 -8.70 -8.95
CA PRO A 128 -5.07 -9.89 -9.80
C PRO A 128 -4.01 -9.85 -10.90
N TYR A 129 -3.67 -8.66 -11.44
CA TYR A 129 -2.62 -8.53 -12.44
C TYR A 129 -1.24 -8.86 -11.86
N THR A 130 -0.90 -8.24 -10.72
CA THR A 130 0.37 -8.49 -10.04
C THR A 130 0.49 -9.95 -9.58
N LEU A 131 -0.57 -10.54 -9.01
CA LEU A 131 -0.54 -11.95 -8.65
C LEU A 131 -0.41 -12.87 -9.87
N ALA A 132 -1.07 -12.55 -10.99
CA ALA A 132 -0.96 -13.32 -12.22
C ALA A 132 0.46 -13.36 -12.80
N SER A 133 1.29 -12.35 -12.52
CA SER A 133 2.68 -12.31 -12.96
C SER A 133 3.54 -13.44 -12.40
N PHE A 134 3.12 -14.05 -11.28
CA PHE A 134 3.78 -15.22 -10.68
C PHE A 134 3.41 -16.55 -11.36
N PHE A 135 2.53 -16.55 -12.37
CA PHE A 135 2.09 -17.73 -13.09
C PHE A 135 2.72 -17.74 -14.49
N PRO A 136 3.75 -18.56 -14.73
CA PRO A 136 4.43 -18.60 -16.03
C PRO A 136 3.51 -19.09 -17.17
N TYR A 137 2.43 -19.83 -16.85
CA TYR A 137 1.45 -20.38 -17.79
C TYR A 137 0.08 -19.73 -17.65
N ARG A 138 0.05 -18.42 -17.32
CA ARG A 138 -1.21 -17.67 -17.22
C ARG A 138 -1.91 -17.55 -18.57
N ASP A 139 -3.22 -17.53 -18.53
CA ASP A 139 -4.10 -17.28 -19.66
C ASP A 139 -4.98 -16.04 -19.41
N GLU A 140 -5.82 -15.72 -20.38
CA GLU A 140 -6.78 -14.59 -20.29
C GLU A 140 -7.72 -14.71 -19.06
N GLY A 141 -8.09 -15.93 -18.66
CA GLY A 141 -9.00 -16.20 -17.55
C GLY A 141 -8.33 -16.13 -16.17
N THR A 142 -7.00 -16.17 -16.10
CA THR A 142 -6.24 -16.12 -14.84
C THR A 142 -6.61 -14.88 -14.01
N PHE A 143 -6.77 -13.72 -14.65
CA PHE A 143 -7.16 -12.49 -13.95
C PHE A 143 -8.51 -12.60 -13.25
N SER A 144 -9.52 -13.13 -13.94
CA SER A 144 -10.87 -13.30 -13.38
C SER A 144 -10.88 -14.32 -12.24
N ARG A 145 -10.15 -15.43 -12.39
CA ARG A 145 -10.06 -16.47 -11.34
C ARG A 145 -9.40 -15.91 -10.07
N LEU A 146 -8.27 -15.21 -10.19
CA LEU A 146 -7.60 -14.58 -9.06
C LEU A 146 -8.44 -13.45 -8.46
N GLY A 147 -9.07 -12.62 -9.29
CA GLY A 147 -9.96 -11.53 -8.83
C GLY A 147 -11.13 -12.03 -7.99
N ASN A 148 -11.73 -13.16 -8.38
CA ASN A 148 -12.79 -13.80 -7.59
C ASN A 148 -12.29 -14.23 -6.19
N VAL A 149 -11.11 -14.83 -6.10
CA VAL A 149 -10.54 -15.24 -4.79
C VAL A 149 -10.20 -14.01 -3.94
N ILE A 150 -9.60 -12.97 -4.52
CA ILE A 150 -9.28 -11.71 -3.81
C ILE A 150 -10.57 -11.07 -3.28
N SER A 151 -11.64 -11.04 -4.08
CA SER A 151 -12.95 -10.54 -3.65
C SER A 151 -13.49 -11.29 -2.43
N GLN A 152 -13.33 -12.62 -2.39
CA GLN A 152 -13.71 -13.45 -1.23
C GLN A 152 -12.81 -13.19 -0.03
N ILE A 153 -11.49 -13.03 -0.22
CA ILE A 153 -10.57 -12.64 0.87
C ILE A 153 -11.05 -11.35 1.52
N LEU A 154 -11.36 -10.32 0.73
CA LEU A 154 -11.86 -9.04 1.25
C LEU A 154 -13.19 -9.21 1.98
N GLU A 155 -14.12 -10.03 1.45
CA GLU A 155 -15.40 -10.28 2.12
C GLU A 155 -15.23 -10.82 3.55
N HIS A 156 -14.23 -11.67 3.80
CA HIS A 156 -13.94 -12.26 5.11
C HIS A 156 -13.11 -11.35 6.04
N ASN A 157 -12.52 -10.28 5.51
CA ASN A 157 -11.53 -9.49 6.27
C ASN A 157 -11.93 -8.03 6.50
N LEU A 158 -13.01 -7.55 5.86
CA LEU A 158 -13.51 -6.22 6.16
C LEU A 158 -14.40 -6.26 7.42
N PHE A 159 -14.14 -5.37 8.36
CA PHE A 159 -14.91 -5.30 9.60
C PHE A 159 -15.47 -3.90 9.86
N SER A 160 -16.57 -3.85 10.60
CA SER A 160 -17.16 -2.62 11.14
C SER A 160 -17.81 -2.93 12.49
N ASN A 161 -17.39 -2.23 13.52
CA ASN A 161 -17.99 -2.29 14.85
C ASN A 161 -17.99 -0.90 15.52
N LYS A 162 -18.51 -0.78 16.74
CA LYS A 162 -18.62 0.51 17.42
C LYS A 162 -17.28 1.18 17.77
N HIS A 163 -16.17 0.44 17.71
CA HIS A 163 -14.85 0.92 18.11
C HIS A 163 -13.95 1.27 16.89
N GLY A 164 -14.22 0.66 15.74
CA GLY A 164 -13.44 0.91 14.51
C GLY A 164 -14.02 0.21 13.29
N LYS A 165 -13.58 0.62 12.13
CA LYS A 165 -14.06 0.07 10.86
C LYS A 165 -13.00 0.09 9.77
N THR A 166 -13.10 -0.83 8.82
CA THR A 166 -12.44 -0.68 7.54
C THR A 166 -13.17 0.40 6.73
N SER A 167 -12.51 1.52 6.49
CA SER A 167 -13.08 2.65 5.73
C SER A 167 -12.53 2.77 4.32
N LEU A 168 -11.35 2.20 4.07
CA LEU A 168 -10.64 2.28 2.79
C LEU A 168 -10.03 0.91 2.44
N VAL A 169 -10.19 0.49 1.19
CA VAL A 169 -9.53 -0.72 0.66
C VAL A 169 -8.72 -0.34 -0.56
N SER A 170 -7.44 -0.75 -0.58
CA SER A 170 -6.54 -0.57 -1.70
C SER A 170 -6.27 -1.91 -2.41
N VAL A 171 -6.38 -1.91 -3.72
CA VAL A 171 -5.86 -2.98 -4.58
C VAL A 171 -4.53 -2.49 -5.14
N ASP A 172 -3.45 -3.17 -4.77
CA ASP A 172 -2.10 -2.77 -5.13
C ASP A 172 -1.64 -3.53 -6.37
N GLU A 173 -1.40 -2.81 -7.46
CA GLU A 173 -0.99 -3.34 -8.76
C GLU A 173 0.37 -2.74 -9.21
N PRO A 174 1.45 -2.98 -8.44
CA PRO A 174 2.74 -2.36 -8.72
C PRO A 174 3.35 -2.75 -10.08
N LEU A 175 2.96 -3.87 -10.66
CA LEU A 175 3.49 -4.33 -11.95
C LEU A 175 2.65 -3.88 -13.15
N PHE A 176 1.42 -3.40 -12.94
CA PHE A 176 0.55 -2.96 -14.01
C PHE A 176 1.08 -1.68 -14.68
N GLY A 177 1.13 -1.69 -16.01
CA GLY A 177 1.60 -0.55 -16.79
C GLY A 177 3.12 -0.34 -16.85
N LEU A 178 3.92 -1.24 -16.22
CA LEU A 178 5.39 -1.16 -16.27
C LEU A 178 6.00 -1.88 -17.49
N ILE A 179 5.34 -2.90 -17.98
CA ILE A 179 5.78 -3.71 -19.12
C ILE A 179 4.64 -3.90 -20.11
N ASP A 180 4.98 -4.09 -21.37
CA ASP A 180 4.03 -4.51 -22.39
C ASP A 180 3.62 -5.96 -22.13
N ASP A 181 2.31 -6.19 -22.07
CA ASP A 181 1.72 -7.50 -21.83
C ASP A 181 0.64 -7.77 -22.88
N PRO A 182 0.87 -8.68 -23.84
CA PRO A 182 -0.09 -8.97 -24.90
C PRO A 182 -1.46 -9.45 -24.39
N LEU A 183 -1.53 -10.01 -23.18
CA LEU A 183 -2.80 -10.43 -22.58
C LEU A 183 -3.73 -9.24 -22.30
N ILE A 184 -3.19 -8.04 -22.11
CA ILE A 184 -3.97 -6.84 -21.80
C ILE A 184 -3.93 -5.78 -22.90
N ASP A 185 -3.55 -6.16 -24.11
CA ASP A 185 -3.63 -5.27 -25.27
C ASP A 185 -5.05 -4.78 -25.52
N PHE A 186 -5.16 -3.63 -26.15
CA PHE A 186 -6.45 -3.04 -26.47
C PHE A 186 -7.31 -4.00 -27.31
N GLY A 187 -8.53 -4.27 -26.84
CA GLY A 187 -9.46 -5.20 -27.47
C GLY A 187 -9.22 -6.67 -27.15
N SER A 188 -8.20 -7.02 -26.36
CA SER A 188 -7.99 -8.40 -25.93
C SER A 188 -9.02 -8.84 -24.89
N LYS A 189 -9.31 -10.12 -24.84
CA LYS A 189 -10.20 -10.72 -23.85
C LYS A 189 -9.59 -10.69 -22.45
N GLY A 190 -8.26 -10.82 -22.35
CA GLY A 190 -7.55 -10.70 -21.06
C GLY A 190 -7.69 -9.31 -20.44
N ARG A 191 -7.65 -8.24 -21.26
CA ARG A 191 -7.92 -6.86 -20.81
C ARG A 191 -9.31 -6.72 -20.20
N GLU A 192 -10.33 -7.26 -20.85
CA GLU A 192 -11.70 -7.22 -20.35
C GLU A 192 -11.88 -8.07 -19.10
N ASN A 193 -11.24 -9.23 -19.04
CA ASN A 193 -11.23 -10.08 -17.85
C ASN A 193 -10.54 -9.40 -16.65
N LEU A 194 -9.44 -8.68 -16.88
CA LEU A 194 -8.77 -7.91 -15.83
C LEU A 194 -9.65 -6.76 -15.33
N ARG A 195 -10.25 -5.99 -16.25
CA ARG A 195 -11.20 -4.93 -15.91
C ARG A 195 -12.37 -5.46 -15.06
N SER A 196 -12.94 -6.59 -15.48
CA SER A 196 -14.03 -7.25 -14.76
C SER A 196 -13.61 -7.80 -13.40
N ALA A 197 -12.38 -8.31 -13.28
CA ALA A 197 -11.81 -8.77 -12.02
C ALA A 197 -11.69 -7.64 -11.01
N TRP A 198 -11.16 -6.49 -11.40
CA TRP A 198 -11.09 -5.30 -10.56
C TRP A 198 -12.48 -4.78 -10.18
N GLU A 199 -13.40 -4.71 -11.15
CA GLU A 199 -14.80 -4.30 -10.86
C GLU A 199 -15.45 -5.22 -9.83
N THR A 200 -15.27 -6.54 -9.95
CA THR A 200 -15.80 -7.52 -8.98
C THR A 200 -15.25 -7.27 -7.58
N ILE A 201 -13.95 -7.00 -7.45
CA ILE A 201 -13.29 -6.71 -6.17
C ILE A 201 -13.87 -5.41 -5.58
N PHE A 202 -13.86 -4.33 -6.34
CA PHE A 202 -14.29 -3.02 -5.84
C PHE A 202 -15.79 -2.95 -5.55
N HIS A 203 -16.61 -3.58 -6.37
CA HIS A 203 -18.05 -3.70 -6.09
C HIS A 203 -18.32 -4.43 -4.76
N LYS A 204 -17.57 -5.49 -4.46
CA LYS A 204 -17.64 -6.19 -3.17
C LYS A 204 -17.28 -5.26 -2.01
N VAL A 205 -16.20 -4.47 -2.15
CA VAL A 205 -15.77 -3.50 -1.14
C VAL A 205 -16.87 -2.44 -0.88
N LYS A 206 -17.44 -1.88 -1.94
CA LYS A 206 -18.54 -0.91 -1.83
C LYS A 206 -19.76 -1.49 -1.13
N SER A 207 -20.07 -2.76 -1.34
CA SER A 207 -21.18 -3.45 -0.66
C SER A 207 -20.99 -3.53 0.86
N LYS A 208 -19.76 -3.33 1.35
CA LYS A 208 -19.41 -3.25 2.78
C LYS A 208 -19.25 -1.82 3.30
N ASN A 209 -19.66 -0.80 2.52
CA ASN A 209 -19.55 0.62 2.84
C ASN A 209 -18.10 1.09 3.10
N ALA A 210 -17.12 0.51 2.42
CA ALA A 210 -15.76 0.98 2.38
C ALA A 210 -15.47 1.67 1.04
N GLN A 211 -14.61 2.68 1.06
CA GLN A 211 -14.12 3.37 -0.13
C GLN A 211 -13.05 2.52 -0.84
N THR A 212 -12.95 2.65 -2.14
CA THR A 212 -12.04 1.86 -2.96
C THR A 212 -10.87 2.70 -3.46
N MET A 213 -9.69 2.11 -3.49
CA MET A 213 -8.46 2.72 -3.98
C MET A 213 -7.69 1.71 -4.84
N MET A 214 -7.02 2.19 -5.88
CA MET A 214 -6.03 1.41 -6.63
C MET A 214 -4.68 2.10 -6.53
N HIS A 215 -3.68 1.35 -6.05
CA HIS A 215 -2.30 1.80 -5.99
C HIS A 215 -1.50 1.27 -7.19
N LEU A 216 -0.88 2.18 -7.94
CA LEU A 216 -0.17 1.92 -9.18
C LEU A 216 1.24 2.53 -9.12
N HIS A 217 2.25 1.80 -9.63
CA HIS A 217 3.59 2.36 -9.85
C HIS A 217 3.72 3.07 -11.19
N SER A 218 2.80 2.79 -12.12
CA SER A 218 2.74 3.45 -13.42
C SER A 218 1.29 3.58 -13.88
N THR A 219 0.92 4.72 -14.40
CA THR A 219 -0.38 4.99 -15.01
C THR A 219 -0.36 5.02 -16.54
N ALA A 220 0.70 4.45 -17.15
CA ALA A 220 0.86 4.40 -18.61
C ALA A 220 -0.29 3.65 -19.29
N ASN A 221 -0.81 2.57 -18.69
CA ASN A 221 -1.99 1.87 -19.20
C ASN A 221 -3.26 2.44 -18.57
N PRO A 222 -4.20 3.04 -19.33
CA PRO A 222 -5.34 3.77 -18.78
C PRO A 222 -6.54 2.89 -18.38
N LEU A 223 -6.41 1.55 -18.34
CA LEU A 223 -7.54 0.65 -18.07
C LEU A 223 -8.27 0.91 -16.75
N PHE A 224 -7.53 1.37 -15.72
CA PHE A 224 -8.10 1.67 -14.41
C PHE A 224 -9.17 2.77 -14.43
N TRP A 225 -9.17 3.66 -15.45
CA TRP A 225 -10.21 4.66 -15.60
C TRP A 225 -11.58 4.07 -15.92
N ASP A 226 -11.61 2.87 -16.52
CA ASP A 226 -12.83 2.21 -16.99
C ASP A 226 -13.47 1.29 -15.93
N ILE A 227 -13.15 1.49 -14.64
CA ILE A 227 -13.67 0.70 -13.52
C ILE A 227 -14.67 1.54 -12.73
N PRO A 228 -15.99 1.31 -12.86
CA PRO A 228 -17.02 2.14 -12.23
C PRO A 228 -16.91 2.17 -10.69
N SER A 229 -16.63 1.02 -10.07
CA SER A 229 -16.56 0.89 -8.60
C SER A 229 -15.24 1.35 -7.97
N LEU A 230 -14.25 1.79 -8.75
CA LEU A 230 -13.03 2.41 -8.24
C LEU A 230 -13.30 3.88 -7.91
N ASP A 231 -12.99 4.33 -6.70
CA ASP A 231 -13.15 5.72 -6.27
C ASP A 231 -11.85 6.51 -6.39
N VAL A 232 -10.75 6.00 -5.82
CA VAL A 232 -9.50 6.74 -5.60
C VAL A 232 -8.36 6.12 -6.38
N ILE A 233 -7.60 6.94 -7.10
CA ILE A 233 -6.38 6.53 -7.78
C ILE A 233 -5.18 7.03 -6.98
N ASP A 234 -4.22 6.14 -6.76
CA ASP A 234 -2.96 6.38 -6.07
C ASP A 234 -1.80 5.98 -6.97
N SER A 235 -0.83 6.88 -7.16
CA SER A 235 0.39 6.61 -7.92
C SER A 235 1.60 7.33 -7.31
N HIS A 236 2.78 7.10 -7.88
CA HIS A 236 4.03 7.68 -7.38
C HIS A 236 4.10 9.19 -7.59
N VAL A 237 4.97 9.86 -6.82
CA VAL A 237 5.15 11.33 -6.83
C VAL A 237 5.41 11.87 -8.23
N ASP A 238 6.28 11.22 -8.98
CA ASP A 238 6.72 11.66 -10.31
C ASP A 238 5.90 11.06 -11.47
N ASP A 239 4.81 10.32 -11.16
CA ASP A 239 3.95 9.75 -12.18
C ASP A 239 3.26 10.85 -13.02
N PRO A 240 3.20 10.70 -14.37
CA PRO A 240 2.54 11.66 -15.25
C PRO A 240 1.09 11.98 -14.88
N LEU A 241 0.37 11.06 -14.24
CA LEU A 241 -0.98 11.28 -13.73
C LEU A 241 -1.07 12.57 -12.91
N ASN A 242 -0.08 12.84 -12.07
CA ASN A 242 -0.07 14.01 -11.18
C ASN A 242 0.20 15.34 -11.91
N GLN A 243 0.56 15.29 -13.21
CA GLN A 243 1.01 16.46 -13.96
C GLN A 243 0.15 16.78 -15.20
N MET A 244 -0.60 15.80 -15.72
CA MET A 244 -1.31 15.95 -16.97
C MET A 244 -2.67 16.66 -16.80
N LYS A 245 -2.96 17.66 -17.66
CA LYS A 245 -4.28 18.29 -17.72
C LYS A 245 -5.41 17.27 -17.95
N LYS A 246 -5.17 16.28 -18.81
CA LYS A 246 -6.12 15.21 -19.10
C LYS A 246 -6.57 14.45 -17.86
N THR A 247 -5.73 14.36 -16.82
CA THR A 247 -6.11 13.73 -15.54
C THR A 247 -7.29 14.45 -14.90
N GLY A 248 -7.30 15.80 -14.86
CA GLY A 248 -8.44 16.57 -14.33
C GLY A 248 -9.74 16.27 -15.08
N GLU A 249 -9.68 16.25 -16.42
CA GLU A 249 -10.83 15.90 -17.26
C GLU A 249 -11.36 14.47 -16.99
N MET A 250 -10.44 13.53 -16.76
CA MET A 250 -10.80 12.14 -16.45
C MET A 250 -11.39 12.01 -15.03
N LEU A 251 -10.83 12.72 -14.04
CA LEU A 251 -11.37 12.73 -12.67
C LEU A 251 -12.82 13.26 -12.65
N GLU A 252 -13.09 14.32 -13.39
CA GLU A 252 -14.45 14.89 -13.49
C GLU A 252 -15.40 13.97 -14.25
N SER A 253 -15.01 13.54 -15.47
CA SER A 253 -15.90 12.75 -16.34
C SER A 253 -16.18 11.34 -15.83
N ARG A 254 -15.31 10.77 -15.00
CA ARG A 254 -15.45 9.44 -14.43
C ARG A 254 -15.81 9.44 -12.94
N ASP A 255 -16.03 10.64 -12.36
CA ASP A 255 -16.29 10.86 -10.93
C ASP A 255 -15.30 10.11 -10.03
N LYS A 256 -14.01 10.35 -10.26
CA LYS A 256 -12.92 9.75 -9.49
C LYS A 256 -12.13 10.79 -8.72
N PHE A 257 -11.36 10.30 -7.77
CA PHE A 257 -10.58 11.09 -6.84
C PHE A 257 -9.12 10.63 -6.82
N LEU A 258 -8.26 11.42 -6.19
CA LEU A 258 -6.84 11.12 -6.03
C LEU A 258 -6.47 10.92 -4.55
N LYS A 259 -5.49 10.08 -4.33
CA LYS A 259 -4.58 10.20 -3.20
C LYS A 259 -3.33 10.93 -3.69
N ALA A 260 -3.03 12.08 -3.11
CA ALA A 260 -1.81 12.81 -3.39
C ALA A 260 -0.60 12.10 -2.73
N SER A 261 0.34 11.63 -3.54
CA SER A 261 1.63 11.14 -3.05
C SER A 261 2.54 12.33 -2.76
N ILE A 262 2.87 12.54 -1.47
CA ILE A 262 3.57 13.74 -1.01
C ILE A 262 4.98 13.51 -0.49
N THR A 263 5.41 12.24 -0.38
CA THR A 263 6.78 11.88 -0.04
C THR A 263 7.23 10.64 -0.79
N VAL A 264 8.52 10.60 -1.10
CA VAL A 264 9.18 9.49 -1.81
C VAL A 264 9.49 8.38 -0.81
N ASN A 265 9.34 7.12 -1.24
CA ASN A 265 9.61 5.93 -0.42
C ASN A 265 11.01 5.35 -0.63
N ASP A 266 11.67 5.67 -1.74
CA ASP A 266 13.03 5.23 -2.07
C ASP A 266 14.05 6.03 -1.27
N PHE A 267 14.71 5.40 -0.29
CA PHE A 267 15.65 6.07 0.60
C PHE A 267 16.95 6.46 -0.11
N ASP A 268 17.38 5.71 -1.14
CA ASP A 268 18.53 6.10 -1.97
C ASP A 268 18.25 7.39 -2.72
N MET A 269 17.02 7.56 -3.20
CA MET A 269 16.59 8.83 -3.83
C MET A 269 16.57 9.99 -2.84
N LEU A 270 16.22 9.76 -1.58
CA LEU A 270 16.28 10.80 -0.53
C LEU A 270 17.74 11.20 -0.25
N ILE A 271 18.64 10.23 -0.09
CA ILE A 271 20.08 10.47 0.06
C ILE A 271 20.61 11.23 -1.15
N LYS A 272 20.32 10.76 -2.37
CA LYS A 272 20.73 11.41 -3.63
C LYS A 272 20.30 12.88 -3.70
N LYS A 273 19.04 13.16 -3.39
CA LYS A 273 18.51 14.52 -3.37
C LYS A 273 19.30 15.43 -2.43
N ARG A 274 19.65 14.93 -1.24
CA ARG A 274 20.42 15.66 -0.26
C ARG A 274 21.85 15.91 -0.74
N ILE A 275 22.54 14.91 -1.25
CA ILE A 275 23.90 15.00 -1.80
C ILE A 275 23.95 16.06 -2.90
N VAL A 276 23.02 15.99 -3.86
CA VAL A 276 22.98 16.93 -4.99
C VAL A 276 22.66 18.36 -4.52
N ALA A 277 21.79 18.53 -3.52
CA ALA A 277 21.46 19.85 -2.98
C ALA A 277 22.63 20.49 -2.20
N ASP A 278 23.43 19.69 -1.52
CA ASP A 278 24.58 20.18 -0.72
C ASP A 278 25.86 20.34 -1.55
N SER A 279 25.90 19.79 -2.78
CA SER A 279 27.06 19.92 -3.67
C SER A 279 27.09 21.26 -4.38
N GLN A 280 28.29 21.90 -4.40
CA GLN A 280 28.54 23.11 -5.19
C GLN A 280 28.92 22.82 -6.64
N GLU A 281 29.32 21.59 -6.94
CA GLU A 281 29.77 21.14 -8.24
C GLU A 281 28.81 20.11 -8.84
N LYS A 282 28.87 19.97 -10.17
CA LYS A 282 28.09 18.96 -10.87
C LYS A 282 28.77 17.60 -10.71
N LEU A 283 28.18 16.76 -9.86
CA LEU A 283 28.64 15.38 -9.63
C LEU A 283 28.32 14.48 -10.82
N THR A 284 29.19 13.54 -11.09
CA THR A 284 28.93 12.39 -11.99
C THR A 284 28.04 11.37 -11.30
N GLU A 285 27.40 10.51 -12.08
CA GLU A 285 26.57 9.43 -11.53
C GLU A 285 27.38 8.43 -10.65
N SER A 286 28.66 8.19 -11.00
CA SER A 286 29.54 7.33 -10.20
C SER A 286 29.84 7.94 -8.84
N GLU A 287 30.17 9.24 -8.79
CA GLU A 287 30.41 9.95 -7.53
C GLU A 287 29.17 9.97 -6.64
N VAL A 288 27.99 10.20 -7.22
CA VAL A 288 26.73 10.17 -6.47
C VAL A 288 26.48 8.78 -5.88
N ASN A 289 26.68 7.71 -6.65
CA ASN A 289 26.48 6.33 -6.17
C ASN A 289 27.49 5.95 -5.05
N GLU A 290 28.74 6.41 -5.14
CA GLU A 290 29.74 6.22 -4.09
C GLU A 290 29.32 6.96 -2.80
N MET A 291 28.89 8.23 -2.92
CA MET A 291 28.42 9.00 -1.77
C MET A 291 27.14 8.39 -1.13
N ILE A 292 26.24 7.80 -1.91
CA ILE A 292 25.08 7.06 -1.37
C ILE A 292 25.57 5.85 -0.55
N ALA A 293 26.53 5.08 -1.07
CA ALA A 293 27.09 3.93 -0.36
C ALA A 293 27.80 4.35 0.95
N ASP A 294 28.53 5.48 0.92
CA ASP A 294 29.16 6.06 2.10
C ASP A 294 28.14 6.53 3.13
N ALA A 295 27.04 7.15 2.69
CA ALA A 295 25.94 7.56 3.58
C ALA A 295 25.34 6.35 4.28
N TRP A 296 25.03 5.25 3.55
CA TRP A 296 24.56 4.01 4.14
C TRP A 296 25.56 3.40 5.13
N THR A 297 26.83 3.43 4.79
CA THR A 297 27.91 2.98 5.69
C THR A 297 27.90 3.81 6.98
N GLY A 298 27.78 5.13 6.86
CA GLY A 298 27.68 6.04 8.00
C GLY A 298 26.45 5.78 8.86
N ILE A 299 25.27 5.56 8.24
CA ILE A 299 24.02 5.24 8.91
C ILE A 299 24.15 3.91 9.67
N ASN A 300 24.63 2.87 9.01
CA ASN A 300 24.76 1.53 9.61
C ASN A 300 25.75 1.48 10.79
N HIS A 301 26.73 2.39 10.81
CA HIS A 301 27.68 2.53 11.94
C HIS A 301 27.24 3.57 12.99
N GLY A 302 26.06 4.17 12.84
CA GLY A 302 25.56 5.21 13.75
C GLY A 302 26.34 6.53 13.72
N LYS A 303 27.12 6.79 12.65
CA LYS A 303 27.90 8.01 12.45
C LYS A 303 27.11 9.11 11.74
N VAL A 304 26.09 8.74 11.00
CA VAL A 304 25.19 9.64 10.27
C VAL A 304 23.78 9.38 10.76
N ASP A 305 23.12 10.45 11.18
CA ASP A 305 21.70 10.40 11.51
C ASP A 305 20.88 10.33 10.22
N SER A 306 20.18 9.22 10.01
CA SER A 306 19.37 9.00 8.82
C SER A 306 18.18 9.96 8.69
N GLU A 307 17.77 10.60 9.79
CA GLU A 307 16.65 11.56 9.79
C GLU A 307 16.93 12.80 8.94
N ILE A 308 18.21 13.16 8.74
CA ILE A 308 18.60 14.30 7.90
C ILE A 308 18.22 14.14 6.43
N PHE A 309 18.01 12.92 5.95
CA PHE A 309 17.62 12.63 4.58
C PHE A 309 16.10 12.65 4.37
N LEU A 310 15.31 12.63 5.44
CA LEU A 310 13.85 12.68 5.33
C LEU A 310 13.38 14.04 4.78
N GLU A 311 12.42 13.99 3.88
CA GLU A 311 11.82 15.21 3.32
C GLU A 311 11.16 16.05 4.41
N SER A 312 11.28 17.37 4.29
CA SER A 312 10.69 18.31 5.25
C SER A 312 9.16 18.37 5.10
N VAL A 313 8.47 18.74 6.18
CA VAL A 313 7.03 18.99 6.19
C VAL A 313 6.63 20.01 5.11
N ASP A 314 7.45 21.04 4.89
CA ASP A 314 7.17 22.09 3.90
C ASP A 314 7.31 21.56 2.46
N ALA A 315 8.28 20.67 2.19
CA ALA A 315 8.40 20.02 0.88
C ALA A 315 7.16 19.14 0.58
N MET A 316 6.70 18.36 1.57
CA MET A 316 5.50 17.53 1.45
C MET A 316 4.24 18.38 1.27
N LYS A 317 4.08 19.45 2.06
CA LYS A 317 2.98 20.41 1.93
C LYS A 317 2.96 21.05 0.55
N ASN A 318 4.10 21.50 0.05
CA ASN A 318 4.19 22.13 -1.27
C ASN A 318 3.79 21.18 -2.41
N ARG A 319 4.06 19.85 -2.29
CA ARG A 319 3.54 18.88 -3.25
C ARG A 319 2.02 18.76 -3.16
N LEU A 320 1.48 18.69 -1.96
CA LEU A 320 0.03 18.64 -1.76
C LEU A 320 -0.66 19.87 -2.36
N VAL A 321 -0.12 21.07 -2.09
CA VAL A 321 -0.61 22.33 -2.68
C VAL A 321 -0.64 22.24 -4.21
N LYS A 322 0.44 21.81 -4.85
CA LYS A 322 0.51 21.68 -6.32
C LYS A 322 -0.52 20.73 -6.90
N VAL A 323 -0.79 19.60 -6.23
CA VAL A 323 -1.80 18.63 -6.67
C VAL A 323 -3.20 19.22 -6.52
N VAL A 324 -3.48 19.89 -5.39
CA VAL A 324 -4.78 20.51 -5.13
C VAL A 324 -5.02 21.73 -6.03
N GLU A 325 -4.03 22.59 -6.28
CA GLU A 325 -4.15 23.71 -7.23
C GLU A 325 -4.46 23.23 -8.65
N ARG A 326 -3.98 22.03 -9.01
CA ARG A 326 -4.19 21.48 -10.35
C ARG A 326 -5.54 20.80 -10.54
N PHE A 327 -6.02 20.08 -9.53
CA PHE A 327 -7.18 19.20 -9.68
C PHE A 327 -8.39 19.61 -8.83
N GLY A 328 -8.23 20.57 -7.93
CA GLY A 328 -9.26 20.97 -6.96
C GLY A 328 -9.19 20.18 -5.65
N ALA A 329 -9.49 20.84 -4.54
CA ALA A 329 -9.49 20.21 -3.22
C ALA A 329 -10.57 19.10 -3.10
N GLU A 330 -11.64 19.22 -3.85
CA GLU A 330 -12.74 18.25 -3.89
C GLU A 330 -12.35 16.95 -4.59
N ARG A 331 -11.29 16.97 -5.42
CA ARG A 331 -10.79 15.78 -6.13
C ARG A 331 -9.64 15.08 -5.42
N VAL A 332 -9.12 15.63 -4.31
CA VAL A 332 -8.04 15.02 -3.51
C VAL A 332 -8.59 14.61 -2.16
N LEU A 333 -8.84 13.32 -1.96
CA LEU A 333 -9.43 12.80 -0.72
C LEU A 333 -8.38 12.36 0.30
N TYR A 334 -7.22 11.93 -0.18
CA TYR A 334 -6.15 11.41 0.66
C TYR A 334 -4.80 12.02 0.29
N ALA A 335 -3.88 12.01 1.27
CA ALA A 335 -2.47 12.30 1.05
C ALA A 335 -1.60 11.32 1.86
N GLY A 336 -0.42 10.97 1.34
CA GLY A 336 0.43 10.00 2.01
C GLY A 336 1.76 9.75 1.29
N PRO A 337 2.56 8.79 1.78
CA PRO A 337 3.73 8.31 1.05
C PRO A 337 3.33 7.68 -0.27
N GLU A 338 4.18 7.77 -1.29
CA GLU A 338 3.92 7.16 -2.60
C GLU A 338 3.85 5.64 -2.56
N CYS A 339 4.57 4.99 -1.63
CA CYS A 339 4.57 3.55 -1.45
C CYS A 339 4.90 3.19 0.01
N GLY A 340 5.12 1.90 0.30
CA GLY A 340 5.52 1.41 1.61
C GLY A 340 6.92 1.86 2.01
N LEU A 341 7.16 2.03 3.31
CA LEU A 341 8.40 2.57 3.88
C LEU A 341 9.37 1.46 4.37
N LYS A 342 9.18 0.22 3.96
CA LYS A 342 10.04 -0.91 4.38
C LYS A 342 11.53 -0.71 4.06
N GLY A 343 11.86 0.06 3.03
CA GLY A 343 13.22 0.38 2.61
C GLY A 343 13.91 1.44 3.46
N TYR A 344 13.22 2.03 4.45
CA TYR A 344 13.83 3.02 5.34
C TYR A 344 14.82 2.36 6.31
N PRO A 345 15.85 3.08 6.78
CA PRO A 345 16.91 2.52 7.64
C PRO A 345 16.39 1.94 8.95
N THR A 346 15.43 2.63 9.57
CA THR A 346 14.86 2.23 10.87
C THR A 346 13.35 2.37 10.88
N TYR A 347 12.72 1.69 11.83
CA TYR A 347 11.29 1.82 12.11
C TYR A 347 10.93 3.25 12.55
N GLU A 348 11.79 3.87 13.33
CA GLU A 348 11.64 5.24 13.83
C GLU A 348 11.67 6.25 12.68
N ASN A 349 12.57 6.09 11.70
CA ASN A 349 12.59 6.94 10.51
C ASN A 349 11.29 6.83 9.68
N ALA A 350 10.75 5.62 9.57
CA ALA A 350 9.48 5.42 8.89
C ALA A 350 8.31 6.09 9.64
N LEU A 351 8.28 5.99 10.97
CA LEU A 351 7.28 6.71 11.79
C LEU A 351 7.45 8.23 11.72
N GLU A 352 8.69 8.72 11.73
CA GLU A 352 8.97 10.16 11.57
C GLU A 352 8.51 10.66 10.20
N CYS A 353 8.73 9.90 9.14
CA CYS A 353 8.20 10.22 7.82
C CYS A 353 6.66 10.32 7.86
N LEU A 354 5.96 9.36 8.47
CA LEU A 354 4.50 9.39 8.63
C LEU A 354 4.04 10.58 9.48
N ARG A 355 4.77 10.95 10.54
CA ARG A 355 4.49 12.14 11.34
C ARG A 355 4.63 13.43 10.52
N ARG A 356 5.63 13.51 9.63
CA ARG A 356 5.79 14.65 8.71
C ARG A 356 4.66 14.71 7.68
N VAL A 357 4.21 13.56 7.19
CA VAL A 357 3.05 13.47 6.28
C VAL A 357 1.80 14.01 6.95
N SER A 358 1.44 13.54 8.15
CA SER A 358 0.27 14.06 8.87
C SER A 358 0.37 15.56 9.16
N SER A 359 1.56 16.02 9.58
CA SER A 359 1.82 17.45 9.81
C SER A 359 1.69 18.30 8.53
N ALA A 360 2.07 17.77 7.38
CA ALA A 360 1.91 18.47 6.10
C ALA A 360 0.44 18.63 5.70
N VAL A 361 -0.37 17.58 5.93
CA VAL A 361 -1.82 17.62 5.70
C VAL A 361 -2.49 18.62 6.65
N GLU A 362 -2.19 18.57 7.96
CA GLU A 362 -2.74 19.50 8.93
C GLU A 362 -2.38 20.96 8.64
N ARG A 363 -1.15 21.23 8.19
CA ARG A 363 -0.71 22.60 7.83
C ARG A 363 -1.29 23.09 6.50
N PHE A 364 -1.71 22.17 5.63
CA PHE A 364 -2.40 22.54 4.40
C PHE A 364 -3.83 23.02 4.68
N GLU A 365 -4.52 22.42 5.66
CA GLU A 365 -5.91 22.76 5.99
C GLU A 365 -6.07 24.01 6.88
N LYS A 366 -4.99 24.48 7.51
CA LYS A 366 -4.95 25.75 8.28
C LYS A 366 -4.60 26.94 7.41
#